data_345bd96d673c80333a59200aab4750fc
#
_entry.id   345bd96d673c80333a59200aab4750fc
#
_cell.length_a   1.000
_cell.length_b   1.000
_cell.length_c   1.000
_cell.angle_alpha   90.00
_cell.angle_beta   90.00
_cell.angle_gamma   90.00
#
_symmetry.space_group_name_H-M   'P 1'
#
loop_
_entity.id
_entity.type
_entity.pdbx_description
1 polymer ?
#
loop_
_entity_poly.entity_id
_entity_poly.type
_entity_poly.pdbx_seq_one_letter_code
_entity_poly.pdbx_strand_id
1 'polypeptide(L)'
;EKSGLDWPGGVEKRPLFAPSARFEPNTVPESALEVSTIPGGGVTMRKTLADPILVPDQFAVMRNMDNTVLGVVGPAYQVIQNVEAFNFLDALTAGEDKVARWESAGSLRNGRNVWALLNLPDSEIVVGKEDRLLPYLLITNAHDGSAACRVIPTTVRVVCWNTLSAAVAGDFRDLTVTIRHTGDVANKIAEAKLMLAQAGRMFGAFEAVANKLVAARAERKDFDALVEELFP
;
A
#
# COMPACT_ATOMS: atom_id res chain seq x y z
N GLU A 1 -2.98 -0.44 -19.63
CA GLU A 1 -2.13 0.61 -19.01
C GLU A 1 -2.32 0.52 -17.52
N LYS A 2 -1.24 0.16 -16.80
CA LYS A 2 -1.21 0.04 -15.34
C LYS A 2 -1.31 1.45 -14.77
N SER A 3 -2.52 1.93 -14.63
CA SER A 3 -3.03 3.21 -14.11
C SER A 3 -2.06 4.05 -13.26
N GLY A 4 -1.02 4.65 -13.85
CA GLY A 4 -0.17 5.66 -13.17
C GLY A 4 0.66 5.18 -11.98
N LEU A 5 0.79 3.87 -11.75
CA LEU A 5 1.63 3.29 -10.70
C LEU A 5 3.01 2.83 -11.21
N ASP A 6 3.22 2.91 -12.52
CA ASP A 6 4.53 2.72 -13.13
C ASP A 6 5.31 4.04 -13.03
N TRP A 7 5.99 4.23 -11.90
CA TRP A 7 6.75 5.45 -11.64
C TRP A 7 8.13 5.36 -12.27
N PRO A 8 8.45 6.20 -13.27
CA PRO A 8 9.79 6.24 -13.85
C PRO A 8 10.87 6.40 -12.79
N GLY A 9 11.89 5.52 -12.81
CA GLY A 9 12.94 5.49 -11.81
C GLY A 9 12.55 4.86 -10.48
N GLY A 10 11.30 4.44 -10.28
CA GLY A 10 10.84 3.74 -9.08
C GLY A 10 10.91 4.58 -7.79
N VAL A 11 11.12 3.88 -6.68
CA VAL A 11 11.24 4.42 -5.32
C VAL A 11 12.60 4.07 -4.73
N GLU A 12 13.25 5.01 -4.09
CA GLU A 12 14.59 4.87 -3.53
C GLU A 12 14.63 5.28 -2.05
N LYS A 13 15.47 4.58 -1.29
CA LYS A 13 15.78 4.94 0.10
C LYS A 13 17.08 5.74 0.13
N ARG A 14 17.01 7.00 0.58
CA ARG A 14 18.15 7.92 0.66
C ARG A 14 18.43 8.37 2.10
N PRO A 15 19.69 8.64 2.47
CA PRO A 15 20.01 9.22 3.77
C PRO A 15 19.19 10.49 4.05
N LEU A 16 18.71 10.65 5.27
CA LEU A 16 17.99 11.84 5.70
C LEU A 16 18.96 12.86 6.27
N PHE A 17 18.82 14.12 5.84
CA PHE A 17 19.58 15.25 6.33
C PHE A 17 18.66 16.29 6.96
N ALA A 18 19.09 16.85 8.08
CA ALA A 18 18.44 17.98 8.73
C ALA A 18 19.22 19.28 8.47
N PRO A 19 18.55 20.44 8.42
CA PRO A 19 19.24 21.73 8.40
C PRO A 19 20.11 21.89 9.64
N SER A 20 21.35 22.34 9.48
CA SER A 20 22.28 22.55 10.61
C SER A 20 22.00 23.82 11.42
N ALA A 21 21.18 24.73 10.89
CA ALA A 21 20.82 25.98 11.57
C ALA A 21 19.41 25.90 12.17
N ARG A 22 19.25 26.28 13.45
CA ARG A 22 17.95 26.66 14.01
C ARG A 22 17.45 27.88 13.26
N PHE A 23 16.36 27.74 12.51
CA PHE A 23 15.66 28.89 11.97
C PHE A 23 14.86 29.54 13.12
N GLU A 24 15.36 30.64 13.66
CA GLU A 24 14.47 31.58 14.30
C GLU A 24 13.80 32.41 13.20
N PRO A 25 12.46 32.53 13.17
CA PRO A 25 11.74 33.05 12.01
C PRO A 25 12.12 34.45 11.55
N ASN A 26 12.87 35.21 12.32
CA ASN A 26 13.17 36.64 12.07
C ASN A 26 14.65 37.05 12.14
N THR A 27 15.60 36.12 12.32
CA THR A 27 17.01 36.47 12.37
C THR A 27 17.81 35.59 11.42
N VAL A 28 18.12 36.11 10.24
CA VAL A 28 19.17 35.54 9.40
C VAL A 28 20.50 36.14 9.91
N PRO A 29 21.43 35.35 10.48
CA PRO A 29 22.72 35.87 10.85
C PRO A 29 23.41 36.47 9.61
N GLU A 30 23.98 37.65 9.74
CA GLU A 30 24.63 38.37 8.65
C GLU A 30 25.77 37.55 8.01
N SER A 31 26.38 36.63 8.77
CA SER A 31 27.37 35.64 8.33
C SER A 31 26.83 34.53 7.39
N ALA A 32 25.51 34.40 7.25
CA ALA A 32 24.87 33.43 6.37
C ALA A 32 24.39 34.04 5.04
N LEU A 33 24.76 35.31 4.76
CA LEU A 33 24.41 36.01 3.55
C LEU A 33 25.66 36.19 2.68
N GLU A 34 25.76 35.47 1.59
CA GLU A 34 26.70 35.82 0.52
C GLU A 34 26.07 36.90 -0.35
N VAL A 35 26.72 38.07 -0.35
CA VAL A 35 26.35 39.20 -1.19
C VAL A 35 27.24 39.19 -2.44
N SER A 36 26.65 38.94 -3.61
CA SER A 36 27.36 39.09 -4.88
C SER A 36 26.77 40.24 -5.70
N THR A 37 27.62 41.08 -6.24
CA THR A 37 27.25 42.16 -7.17
C THR A 37 27.17 41.60 -8.59
N ILE A 38 26.05 41.86 -9.27
CA ILE A 38 25.89 41.53 -10.70
C ILE A 38 26.38 42.70 -11.56
N PRO A 39 27.03 42.45 -12.72
CA PRO A 39 27.35 43.49 -13.67
C PRO A 39 26.07 44.23 -14.10
N GLY A 40 25.99 45.56 -13.79
CA GLY A 40 24.77 46.35 -14.03
C GLY A 40 24.16 46.95 -12.74
N GLY A 41 24.78 46.77 -11.56
CA GLY A 41 24.40 47.44 -10.32
C GLY A 41 23.34 46.76 -9.47
N GLY A 42 22.99 45.52 -9.77
CA GLY A 42 22.12 44.71 -8.92
C GLY A 42 22.89 43.93 -7.85
N VAL A 43 22.28 43.75 -6.67
CA VAL A 43 22.83 42.94 -5.56
C VAL A 43 21.96 41.68 -5.44
N THR A 44 22.60 40.53 -5.56
CA THR A 44 21.93 39.26 -5.26
C THR A 44 22.38 38.78 -3.89
N MET A 45 21.44 38.58 -2.97
CA MET A 45 21.71 37.94 -1.69
C MET A 45 21.46 36.43 -1.84
N ARG A 46 22.49 35.62 -1.67
CA ARG A 46 22.36 34.17 -1.52
C ARG A 46 22.46 33.83 -0.03
N LYS A 47 21.46 33.12 0.45
CA LYS A 47 21.51 32.52 1.77
C LYS A 47 22.40 31.28 1.69
N THR A 48 23.58 31.33 2.32
CA THR A 48 24.37 30.10 2.51
C THR A 48 23.69 29.31 3.61
N LEU A 49 23.01 28.22 3.20
CA LEU A 49 22.56 27.21 4.17
C LEU A 49 23.82 26.54 4.71
N ALA A 50 23.98 26.50 6.03
CA ALA A 50 25.02 25.72 6.65
C ALA A 50 24.88 24.25 6.18
N ASP A 51 25.98 23.50 6.10
CA ASP A 51 26.01 22.14 5.61
C ASP A 51 24.96 21.27 6.34
N PRO A 52 24.16 20.50 5.61
CA PRO A 52 23.14 19.67 6.21
C PRO A 52 23.76 18.59 7.12
N ILE A 53 23.16 18.37 8.27
CA ILE A 53 23.60 17.36 9.23
C ILE A 53 22.89 16.03 8.91
N LEU A 54 23.67 14.96 8.74
CA LEU A 54 23.12 13.60 8.58
C LEU A 54 22.33 13.22 9.84
N VAL A 55 21.11 12.79 9.66
CA VAL A 55 20.30 12.20 10.75
C VAL A 55 20.63 10.72 10.84
N PRO A 56 21.24 10.26 11.96
CA PRO A 56 21.64 8.86 12.09
C PRO A 56 20.45 7.91 11.99
N ASP A 57 20.66 6.78 11.34
CA ASP A 57 19.68 5.68 11.25
C ASP A 57 18.29 6.05 10.69
N GLN A 58 18.18 7.17 9.97
CA GLN A 58 16.97 7.60 9.33
C GLN A 58 17.18 7.80 7.82
N PHE A 59 16.20 7.33 7.05
CA PHE A 59 16.24 7.36 5.60
C PHE A 59 14.92 7.89 5.05
N ALA A 60 14.99 8.76 4.08
CA ALA A 60 13.85 9.19 3.31
C ALA A 60 13.54 8.15 2.23
N VAL A 61 12.30 7.70 2.13
CA VAL A 61 11.81 6.95 0.99
C VAL A 61 11.27 7.94 -0.02
N MET A 62 11.88 7.99 -1.20
CA MET A 62 11.61 9.01 -2.21
C MET A 62 11.12 8.40 -3.51
N ARG A 63 10.10 9.01 -4.09
CA ARG A 63 9.67 8.73 -5.46
C ARG A 63 10.56 9.51 -6.44
N ASN A 64 11.29 8.78 -7.30
CA ASN A 64 12.35 9.38 -8.12
C ASN A 64 11.84 10.30 -9.22
N MET A 65 10.64 10.05 -9.76
CA MET A 65 10.09 10.84 -10.86
C MET A 65 9.90 12.34 -10.52
N ASP A 66 9.66 12.67 -9.27
CA ASP A 66 9.35 14.03 -8.82
C ASP A 66 10.02 14.41 -7.48
N ASN A 67 10.91 13.56 -6.96
CA ASN A 67 11.59 13.70 -5.68
C ASN A 67 10.64 13.86 -4.48
N THR A 68 9.41 13.36 -4.57
CA THR A 68 8.47 13.39 -3.46
C THR A 68 8.93 12.45 -2.34
N VAL A 69 9.04 12.96 -1.12
CA VAL A 69 9.28 12.16 0.08
C VAL A 69 7.99 11.45 0.48
N LEU A 70 7.99 10.13 0.41
CA LEU A 70 6.85 9.28 0.75
C LEU A 70 6.81 8.96 2.24
N GLY A 71 7.99 8.81 2.88
CA GLY A 71 8.09 8.51 4.30
C GLY A 71 9.51 8.59 4.81
N VAL A 72 9.66 8.41 6.12
CA VAL A 72 10.96 8.28 6.79
C VAL A 72 10.98 6.93 7.51
N VAL A 73 12.03 6.15 7.30
CA VAL A 73 12.13 4.76 7.73
C VAL A 73 13.50 4.47 8.36
N GLY A 74 13.58 3.41 9.12
CA GLY A 74 14.82 2.93 9.70
C GLY A 74 15.73 2.16 8.72
N PRO A 75 16.95 1.76 9.17
CA PRO A 75 17.94 1.11 8.31
C PRO A 75 17.49 -0.27 7.78
N ALA A 76 16.71 -1.01 8.54
CA ALA A 76 16.26 -2.35 8.17
C ALA A 76 15.13 -2.36 7.10
N TYR A 77 14.54 -1.20 6.81
CA TYR A 77 13.48 -1.11 5.81
C TYR A 77 14.03 -1.35 4.40
N GLN A 78 13.39 -2.23 3.68
CA GLN A 78 13.65 -2.50 2.25
C GLN A 78 12.48 -2.00 1.41
N VAL A 79 12.77 -1.24 0.38
CA VAL A 79 11.77 -0.77 -0.57
C VAL A 79 11.30 -1.94 -1.42
N ILE A 80 10.00 -2.15 -1.48
CA ILE A 80 9.35 -3.03 -2.47
C ILE A 80 8.84 -2.12 -3.59
N GLN A 81 9.36 -2.29 -4.81
CA GLN A 81 8.92 -1.49 -5.95
C GLN A 81 7.48 -1.86 -6.33
N ASN A 82 6.73 -0.90 -6.86
CA ASN A 82 5.36 -1.17 -7.32
C ASN A 82 5.34 -2.27 -8.39
N VAL A 83 6.32 -2.24 -9.31
CA VAL A 83 6.45 -3.26 -10.35
C VAL A 83 6.70 -4.65 -9.75
N GLU A 84 7.49 -4.77 -8.68
CA GLU A 84 7.73 -6.03 -7.98
C GLU A 84 6.48 -6.52 -7.25
N ALA A 85 5.79 -5.59 -6.55
CA ALA A 85 4.56 -5.89 -5.82
C ALA A 85 3.42 -6.36 -6.73
N PHE A 86 3.36 -5.89 -7.98
CA PHE A 86 2.26 -6.20 -8.89
C PHE A 86 2.59 -7.27 -9.93
N ASN A 87 3.84 -7.37 -10.38
CA ASN A 87 4.22 -8.35 -11.41
C ASN A 87 4.06 -9.80 -10.99
N PHE A 88 4.12 -10.11 -9.69
CA PHE A 88 3.88 -11.48 -9.28
C PHE A 88 2.44 -11.95 -9.52
N LEU A 89 1.50 -11.01 -9.68
CA LEU A 89 0.12 -11.31 -10.09
C LEU A 89 -0.04 -11.46 -11.60
N ASP A 90 0.92 -11.01 -12.40
CA ASP A 90 0.86 -11.18 -13.85
C ASP A 90 0.72 -12.67 -14.22
N ALA A 91 1.27 -13.57 -13.39
CA ALA A 91 1.10 -15.01 -13.55
C ALA A 91 -0.37 -15.47 -13.45
N LEU A 92 -1.23 -14.75 -12.73
CA LEU A 92 -2.66 -15.03 -12.61
C LEU A 92 -3.49 -14.40 -13.72
N THR A 93 -2.94 -13.39 -14.40
CA THR A 93 -3.65 -12.61 -15.43
C THR A 93 -3.18 -12.88 -16.84
N ALA A 94 -2.06 -13.60 -17.03
CA ALA A 94 -1.45 -13.92 -18.30
C ALA A 94 -1.70 -15.38 -18.70
N GLY A 95 -1.68 -15.65 -20.03
CA GLY A 95 -1.83 -17.00 -20.60
C GLY A 95 -3.27 -17.40 -20.93
N GLU A 96 -3.42 -18.64 -21.38
CA GLU A 96 -4.72 -19.22 -21.73
C GLU A 96 -5.53 -19.59 -20.47
N ASP A 97 -4.84 -19.98 -19.39
CA ASP A 97 -5.42 -20.37 -18.10
C ASP A 97 -5.53 -19.20 -17.11
N LYS A 98 -5.72 -17.99 -17.61
CA LYS A 98 -5.87 -16.81 -16.75
C LYS A 98 -7.08 -16.92 -15.84
N VAL A 99 -6.83 -16.93 -14.53
CA VAL A 99 -7.88 -17.04 -13.50
C VAL A 99 -8.30 -15.68 -12.94
N ALA A 100 -7.58 -14.61 -13.28
CA ALA A 100 -7.83 -13.26 -12.76
C ALA A 100 -7.74 -12.19 -13.85
N ARG A 101 -8.42 -11.06 -13.62
CA ARG A 101 -8.38 -9.87 -14.48
C ARG A 101 -8.08 -8.63 -13.65
N TRP A 102 -7.29 -7.72 -14.17
CA TRP A 102 -7.10 -6.41 -13.57
C TRP A 102 -8.41 -5.64 -13.55
N GLU A 103 -8.84 -5.21 -12.38
CA GLU A 103 -10.07 -4.45 -12.19
C GLU A 103 -9.79 -2.96 -12.00
N SER A 104 -9.00 -2.63 -11.00
CA SER A 104 -8.64 -1.25 -10.66
C SER A 104 -7.32 -1.18 -9.92
N ALA A 105 -6.70 -0.01 -9.94
CA ALA A 105 -5.52 0.27 -9.16
C ALA A 105 -5.44 1.76 -8.84
N GLY A 106 -4.72 2.13 -7.78
CA GLY A 106 -4.60 3.51 -7.40
C GLY A 106 -3.53 3.77 -6.34
N SER A 107 -3.33 5.06 -6.07
CA SER A 107 -2.49 5.51 -4.98
C SER A 107 -3.27 6.44 -4.05
N LEU A 108 -2.90 6.41 -2.78
CA LEU A 108 -3.48 7.20 -1.71
C LEU A 108 -2.39 7.96 -0.96
N ARG A 109 -2.76 9.04 -0.28
CA ARG A 109 -1.83 9.85 0.51
C ARG A 109 -0.60 10.29 -0.29
N ASN A 110 -0.83 10.81 -1.50
CA ASN A 110 0.23 11.26 -2.43
C ASN A 110 1.24 10.16 -2.80
N GLY A 111 0.77 8.92 -2.95
CA GLY A 111 1.60 7.78 -3.33
C GLY A 111 2.23 7.00 -2.17
N ARG A 112 2.01 7.41 -0.91
CA ARG A 112 2.52 6.66 0.26
C ARG A 112 1.96 5.24 0.34
N ASN A 113 0.70 5.09 -0.04
CA ASN A 113 0.04 3.79 -0.15
C ASN A 113 -0.40 3.57 -1.60
N VAL A 114 -0.07 2.42 -2.14
CA VAL A 114 -0.52 1.97 -3.45
C VAL A 114 -1.31 0.68 -3.31
N TRP A 115 -2.26 0.48 -4.21
CA TRP A 115 -3.09 -0.71 -4.22
C TRP A 115 -3.46 -1.10 -5.65
N ALA A 116 -3.74 -2.38 -5.84
CA ALA A 116 -4.29 -2.91 -7.07
C ALA A 116 -5.29 -4.03 -6.75
N LEU A 117 -6.34 -4.13 -7.55
CA LEU A 117 -7.43 -5.07 -7.38
C LEU A 117 -7.54 -5.95 -8.62
N LEU A 118 -7.55 -7.25 -8.41
CA LEU A 118 -7.84 -8.25 -9.42
C LEU A 118 -9.19 -8.88 -9.16
N ASN A 119 -9.99 -9.00 -10.20
CA ASN A 119 -11.23 -9.76 -10.20
C ASN A 119 -10.95 -11.22 -10.56
N LEU A 120 -11.62 -12.16 -9.88
CA LEU A 120 -11.58 -13.61 -10.15
C LEU A 120 -12.95 -14.06 -10.68
N PRO A 121 -13.25 -13.83 -11.96
CA PRO A 121 -14.61 -14.01 -12.50
C PRO A 121 -15.13 -15.45 -12.41
N ASP A 122 -14.23 -16.43 -12.52
CA ASP A 122 -14.60 -17.85 -12.51
C ASP A 122 -14.74 -18.42 -11.07
N SER A 123 -14.55 -17.56 -10.06
CA SER A 123 -14.69 -17.91 -8.64
C SER A 123 -15.86 -17.19 -7.99
N GLU A 124 -16.90 -16.86 -8.76
CA GLU A 124 -18.11 -16.22 -8.22
C GLU A 124 -18.67 -17.04 -7.06
N ILE A 125 -19.01 -16.37 -5.97
CA ILE A 125 -19.54 -16.96 -4.75
C ILE A 125 -21.04 -16.74 -4.75
N VAL A 126 -21.83 -17.79 -4.59
CA VAL A 126 -23.28 -17.71 -4.48
C VAL A 126 -23.69 -17.97 -3.03
N VAL A 127 -24.22 -16.96 -2.38
CA VAL A 127 -24.72 -17.05 -1.01
C VAL A 127 -26.23 -17.11 -1.03
N GLY A 128 -26.80 -18.19 -0.48
CA GLY A 128 -28.22 -18.46 -0.57
C GLY A 128 -28.65 -18.78 -2.00
N LYS A 129 -29.71 -18.14 -2.48
CA LYS A 129 -30.25 -18.41 -3.83
C LYS A 129 -29.94 -17.32 -4.86
N GLU A 130 -29.68 -16.09 -4.40
CA GLU A 130 -29.69 -14.93 -5.28
C GLU A 130 -28.50 -13.98 -5.05
N ASP A 131 -27.82 -14.08 -3.92
CA ASP A 131 -26.72 -13.15 -3.59
C ASP A 131 -25.43 -13.62 -4.22
N ARG A 132 -24.96 -12.87 -5.22
CA ARG A 132 -23.73 -13.14 -5.97
C ARG A 132 -22.64 -12.19 -5.56
N LEU A 133 -21.58 -12.74 -4.98
CA LEU A 133 -20.40 -11.99 -4.58
C LEU A 133 -19.26 -12.23 -5.57
N LEU A 134 -18.68 -11.14 -6.05
CA LEU A 134 -17.47 -11.20 -6.88
C LEU A 134 -16.24 -11.23 -5.99
N PRO A 135 -15.42 -12.27 -6.09
CA PRO A 135 -14.17 -12.34 -5.34
C PRO A 135 -13.09 -11.51 -6.02
N TYR A 136 -12.28 -10.89 -5.20
CA TYR A 136 -11.14 -10.08 -5.61
C TYR A 136 -9.88 -10.50 -4.85
N LEU A 137 -8.73 -10.28 -5.46
CA LEU A 137 -7.44 -10.21 -4.78
C LEU A 137 -7.00 -8.75 -4.73
N LEU A 138 -6.90 -8.21 -3.53
CA LEU A 138 -6.39 -6.88 -3.26
C LEU A 138 -4.90 -6.96 -2.92
N ILE A 139 -4.08 -6.18 -3.61
CA ILE A 139 -2.71 -5.94 -3.21
C ILE A 139 -2.59 -4.54 -2.67
N THR A 140 -1.87 -4.41 -1.56
CA THR A 140 -1.50 -3.12 -1.00
C THR A 140 0.00 -3.08 -0.72
N ASN A 141 0.62 -1.92 -0.93
CA ASN A 141 1.99 -1.66 -0.54
C ASN A 141 2.11 -0.26 0.06
N ALA A 142 2.92 -0.09 1.12
CA ALA A 142 3.12 1.19 1.77
C ALA A 142 4.60 1.59 1.73
N HIS A 143 4.88 2.73 1.11
CA HIS A 143 6.23 3.28 0.97
C HIS A 143 6.67 4.14 2.17
N ASP A 144 5.78 4.39 3.12
CA ASP A 144 6.03 5.21 4.32
C ASP A 144 6.36 4.40 5.58
N GLY A 145 6.47 3.07 5.45
CA GLY A 145 6.70 2.16 6.56
C GLY A 145 5.46 1.90 7.44
N SER A 146 4.29 2.48 7.12
CA SER A 146 3.06 2.34 7.92
C SER A 146 2.44 0.94 7.83
N ALA A 147 2.70 0.20 6.76
CA ALA A 147 2.15 -1.14 6.56
C ALA A 147 3.09 -2.02 5.73
N ALA A 148 2.94 -3.33 5.86
CA ALA A 148 3.58 -4.33 5.00
C ALA A 148 2.90 -4.36 3.62
N CYS A 149 3.59 -4.89 2.62
CA CYS A 149 2.96 -5.32 1.39
C CYS A 149 2.06 -6.54 1.67
N ARG A 150 0.80 -6.50 1.23
CA ARG A 150 -0.18 -7.56 1.51
C ARG A 150 -0.93 -7.96 0.27
N VAL A 151 -1.26 -9.26 0.19
CA VAL A 151 -2.23 -9.79 -0.75
C VAL A 151 -3.41 -10.32 0.06
N ILE A 152 -4.56 -9.76 -0.17
CA ILE A 152 -5.76 -9.94 0.65
C ILE A 152 -6.89 -10.44 -0.26
N PRO A 153 -7.41 -11.67 -0.07
CA PRO A 153 -8.68 -12.06 -0.65
C PRO A 153 -9.79 -11.19 -0.08
N THR A 154 -10.70 -10.73 -0.92
CA THR A 154 -11.82 -9.87 -0.47
C THR A 154 -12.99 -9.94 -1.44
N THR A 155 -14.19 -9.66 -0.94
CA THR A 155 -15.38 -9.41 -1.75
C THR A 155 -15.69 -7.93 -1.88
N VAL A 156 -14.86 -7.06 -1.29
CA VAL A 156 -15.02 -5.61 -1.33
C VAL A 156 -14.33 -5.04 -2.57
N ARG A 157 -15.09 -4.37 -3.43
CA ARG A 157 -14.53 -3.60 -4.55
C ARG A 157 -13.89 -2.32 -4.04
N VAL A 158 -12.56 -2.28 -4.06
CA VAL A 158 -11.79 -1.13 -3.59
C VAL A 158 -11.81 -0.01 -4.63
N VAL A 159 -12.23 1.19 -4.20
CA VAL A 159 -12.26 2.41 -5.03
C VAL A 159 -11.78 3.66 -4.28
N CYS A 160 -11.71 3.61 -2.95
CA CYS A 160 -11.31 4.73 -2.10
C CYS A 160 -10.70 4.24 -0.78
N TRP A 161 -10.27 5.18 0.07
CA TRP A 161 -9.68 4.84 1.37
C TRP A 161 -10.62 4.03 2.27
N ASN A 162 -11.92 4.36 2.30
CA ASN A 162 -12.89 3.66 3.15
C ASN A 162 -13.06 2.20 2.74
N THR A 163 -13.22 1.96 1.42
CA THR A 163 -13.34 0.58 0.89
C THR A 163 -12.03 -0.19 1.01
N LEU A 164 -10.86 0.48 0.89
CA LEU A 164 -9.56 -0.14 1.18
C LEU A 164 -9.46 -0.56 2.65
N SER A 165 -9.84 0.32 3.57
CA SER A 165 -9.82 0.02 5.01
C SER A 165 -10.76 -1.14 5.35
N ALA A 166 -11.95 -1.18 4.77
CA ALA A 166 -12.89 -2.29 4.94
C ALA A 166 -12.33 -3.62 4.43
N ALA A 167 -11.72 -3.62 3.23
CA ALA A 167 -11.10 -4.81 2.68
C ALA A 167 -9.91 -5.32 3.52
N VAL A 168 -9.10 -4.41 4.07
CA VAL A 168 -7.95 -4.75 4.94
C VAL A 168 -8.41 -5.25 6.32
N ALA A 169 -9.53 -4.74 6.83
CA ALA A 169 -10.10 -5.13 8.13
C ALA A 169 -10.96 -6.41 8.07
N GLY A 170 -11.31 -6.88 6.87
CA GLY A 170 -12.22 -8.02 6.66
C GLY A 170 -11.71 -9.36 7.21
N ASP A 171 -12.58 -10.36 7.16
CA ASP A 171 -12.42 -11.66 7.85
C ASP A 171 -11.41 -12.63 7.22
N PHE A 172 -10.77 -12.25 6.11
CA PHE A 172 -9.79 -13.09 5.42
C PHE A 172 -8.35 -12.97 5.94
N ARG A 173 -8.17 -12.59 7.21
CA ARG A 173 -6.83 -12.37 7.81
C ARG A 173 -5.94 -13.61 7.75
N ASP A 174 -6.50 -14.78 8.00
CA ASP A 174 -5.76 -16.05 7.98
C ASP A 174 -5.31 -16.46 6.57
N LEU A 175 -5.90 -15.84 5.55
CA LEU A 175 -5.64 -16.08 4.15
C LEU A 175 -4.81 -14.95 3.51
N THR A 176 -4.46 -13.92 4.30
CA THR A 176 -3.69 -12.78 3.86
C THR A 176 -2.21 -13.11 3.81
N VAL A 177 -1.62 -12.99 2.65
CA VAL A 177 -0.15 -13.07 2.50
C VAL A 177 0.44 -11.72 2.89
N THR A 178 1.40 -11.72 3.82
CA THR A 178 2.05 -10.51 4.31
C THR A 178 3.55 -10.55 4.05
N ILE A 179 4.04 -9.58 3.29
CA ILE A 179 5.46 -9.41 2.96
C ILE A 179 5.95 -8.16 3.69
N ARG A 180 6.73 -8.35 4.75
CA ARG A 180 7.30 -7.24 5.51
C ARG A 180 8.45 -6.61 4.74
N HIS A 181 8.61 -5.30 4.87
CA HIS A 181 9.71 -4.52 4.30
C HIS A 181 11.06 -4.75 5.02
N THR A 182 11.31 -5.96 5.51
CA THR A 182 12.53 -6.32 6.25
C THR A 182 12.93 -7.75 5.94
N GLY A 183 14.23 -8.04 5.98
CA GLY A 183 14.77 -9.37 5.72
C GLY A 183 14.76 -9.72 4.22
N ASP A 184 14.65 -10.99 3.88
CA ASP A 184 14.67 -11.46 2.49
C ASP A 184 13.30 -11.26 1.81
N VAL A 185 13.11 -10.08 1.26
CA VAL A 185 11.85 -9.70 0.57
C VAL A 185 11.66 -10.52 -0.71
N ALA A 186 12.72 -10.82 -1.45
CA ALA A 186 12.63 -11.55 -2.73
C ALA A 186 12.09 -12.97 -2.53
N ASN A 187 12.61 -13.70 -1.53
CA ASN A 187 12.11 -15.04 -1.20
C ASN A 187 10.66 -15.01 -0.72
N LYS A 188 10.28 -14.01 0.08
CA LYS A 188 8.89 -13.85 0.52
C LYS A 188 7.91 -13.57 -0.63
N ILE A 189 8.34 -12.82 -1.64
CA ILE A 189 7.56 -12.64 -2.88
C ILE A 189 7.42 -13.97 -3.62
N ALA A 190 8.46 -14.78 -3.68
CA ALA A 190 8.39 -16.10 -4.31
C ALA A 190 7.45 -17.06 -3.56
N GLU A 191 7.49 -17.07 -2.23
CA GLU A 191 6.54 -17.84 -1.39
C GLU A 191 5.10 -17.36 -1.60
N ALA A 192 4.88 -16.04 -1.68
CA ALA A 192 3.57 -15.47 -1.95
C ALA A 192 2.97 -15.96 -3.27
N LYS A 193 3.78 -16.09 -4.32
CA LYS A 193 3.33 -16.66 -5.62
C LYS A 193 2.79 -18.08 -5.48
N LEU A 194 3.47 -18.93 -4.70
CA LEU A 194 3.03 -20.30 -4.47
C LEU A 194 1.71 -20.36 -3.67
N MET A 195 1.54 -19.48 -2.70
CA MET A 195 0.30 -19.40 -1.92
C MET A 195 -0.89 -18.93 -2.77
N LEU A 196 -0.68 -17.99 -3.67
CA LEU A 196 -1.74 -17.47 -4.55
C LEU A 196 -2.30 -18.51 -5.52
N ALA A 197 -1.51 -19.49 -5.93
CA ALA A 197 -2.01 -20.62 -6.73
C ALA A 197 -3.12 -21.42 -6.01
N GLN A 198 -3.30 -21.19 -4.70
CA GLN A 198 -4.33 -21.81 -3.88
C GLN A 198 -5.54 -20.89 -3.62
N ALA A 199 -5.54 -19.64 -4.11
CA ALA A 199 -6.57 -18.65 -3.81
C ALA A 199 -8.00 -19.12 -4.18
N GLY A 200 -8.17 -19.85 -5.27
CA GLY A 200 -9.47 -20.40 -5.65
C GLY A 200 -10.10 -21.32 -4.59
N ARG A 201 -9.27 -22.09 -3.86
CA ARG A 201 -9.76 -22.96 -2.76
C ARG A 201 -10.26 -22.15 -1.55
N MET A 202 -9.73 -20.95 -1.37
CA MET A 202 -10.07 -20.08 -0.25
C MET A 202 -11.49 -19.54 -0.40
N PHE A 203 -11.87 -19.15 -1.60
CA PHE A 203 -13.23 -18.66 -1.86
C PHE A 203 -14.28 -19.76 -1.77
N GLY A 204 -13.95 -21.00 -2.17
CA GLY A 204 -14.84 -22.15 -1.97
C GLY A 204 -15.09 -22.46 -0.49
N ALA A 205 -14.09 -22.32 0.37
CA ALA A 205 -14.28 -22.46 1.81
C ALA A 205 -15.16 -21.35 2.39
N PHE A 206 -14.98 -20.10 1.94
CA PHE A 206 -15.85 -18.98 2.33
C PHE A 206 -17.30 -19.23 1.90
N GLU A 207 -17.54 -19.62 0.65
CA GLU A 207 -18.88 -19.95 0.14
C GLU A 207 -19.58 -21.01 1.00
N ALA A 208 -18.86 -22.07 1.35
CA ALA A 208 -19.39 -23.12 2.21
C ALA A 208 -19.81 -22.62 3.59
N VAL A 209 -19.01 -21.73 4.21
CA VAL A 209 -19.32 -21.12 5.51
C VAL A 209 -20.50 -20.16 5.38
N ALA A 210 -20.48 -19.27 4.38
CA ALA A 210 -21.55 -18.31 4.13
C ALA A 210 -22.91 -19.00 3.92
N ASN A 211 -22.94 -20.07 3.14
CA ASN A 211 -24.17 -20.85 2.91
C ASN A 211 -24.65 -21.59 4.18
N LYS A 212 -23.74 -22.05 5.05
CA LYS A 212 -24.12 -22.57 6.37
C LYS A 212 -24.78 -21.51 7.25
N LEU A 213 -24.25 -20.29 7.24
CA LEU A 213 -24.82 -19.18 8.00
C LEU A 213 -26.20 -18.77 7.48
N VAL A 214 -26.38 -18.72 6.16
CA VAL A 214 -27.71 -18.46 5.56
C VAL A 214 -28.72 -19.55 5.90
N ALA A 215 -28.29 -20.80 5.98
CA ALA A 215 -29.15 -21.93 6.35
C ALA A 215 -29.46 -21.99 7.86
N ALA A 216 -28.66 -21.30 8.70
CA ALA A 216 -28.87 -21.26 10.13
C ALA A 216 -30.13 -20.44 10.47
N ARG A 217 -30.98 -20.99 11.33
CA ARG A 217 -32.12 -20.25 11.85
C ARG A 217 -31.66 -19.40 13.04
N ALA A 218 -31.80 -18.09 12.95
CA ALA A 218 -31.63 -17.16 14.05
C ALA A 218 -33.01 -16.66 14.48
N GLU A 219 -33.29 -16.64 15.78
CA GLU A 219 -34.49 -16.01 16.33
C GLU A 219 -34.21 -14.53 16.64
N ARG A 220 -35.27 -13.73 16.75
CA ARG A 220 -35.17 -12.30 17.06
C ARG A 220 -34.35 -12.04 18.33
N LYS A 221 -34.52 -12.87 19.34
CA LYS A 221 -33.77 -12.78 20.61
C LYS A 221 -32.26 -12.94 20.43
N ASP A 222 -31.83 -13.80 19.48
CA ASP A 222 -30.39 -14.03 19.21
C ASP A 222 -29.78 -12.79 18.53
N PHE A 223 -30.56 -12.15 17.64
CA PHE A 223 -30.17 -10.89 17.03
C PHE A 223 -30.11 -9.75 18.05
N ASP A 224 -31.13 -9.60 18.90
CA ASP A 224 -31.18 -8.55 19.92
C ASP A 224 -30.01 -8.73 20.92
N ALA A 225 -29.68 -9.94 21.34
CA ALA A 225 -28.52 -10.23 22.20
C ALA A 225 -27.18 -9.87 21.51
N LEU A 226 -27.04 -10.16 20.20
CA LEU A 226 -25.85 -9.77 19.43
C LEU A 226 -25.71 -8.25 19.32
N VAL A 227 -26.82 -7.54 19.12
CA VAL A 227 -26.83 -6.06 19.06
C VAL A 227 -26.41 -5.46 20.40
N GLU A 228 -26.91 -6.00 21.53
CA GLU A 228 -26.52 -5.55 22.87
C GLU A 228 -25.04 -5.82 23.17
N GLU A 229 -24.47 -6.93 22.66
CA GLU A 229 -23.05 -7.25 22.82
C GLU A 229 -22.14 -6.34 22.00
N LEU A 230 -22.55 -5.99 20.76
CA LEU A 230 -21.75 -5.16 19.85
C LEU A 230 -21.90 -3.65 20.10
N PHE A 231 -23.04 -3.22 20.64
CA PHE A 231 -23.39 -1.83 20.89
C PHE A 231 -23.97 -1.67 22.29
N PRO A 232 -23.14 -1.89 23.36
CA PRO A 232 -23.57 -1.82 24.75
C PRO A 232 -24.01 -0.42 25.19
#